data_d7417c1a067522512d76fd1b2c74f569
#
_entry.id   d7417c1a067522512d76fd1b2c74f569
#
_cell.length_a   1.000
_cell.length_b   1.000
_cell.length_c   1.000
_cell.angle_alpha   90.00
_cell.angle_beta   90.00
_cell.angle_gamma   90.00
#
_symmetry.space_group_name_H-M   'P 1'
#
loop_
_entity.id
_entity.type
_entity.pdbx_description
1 polymer ?
#
loop_
_entity_poly.entity_id
_entity_poly.type
_entity_poly.pdbx_seq_one_letter_code
_entity_poly.pdbx_strand_id
1 'polypeptide(L)'
;MSRYFGADCIWISHSGMGIARNYNDNVKDYYMPERYLQTFDMRREADWKPENGPKPSLSVIYLCTNDFSRNRQPSMGMFRRNYIQLIKEIKGFYGEDHPVLCVAGKNDPEMIAYIQAAVENCGFPNVHWMALGARVHNHEGDLGAANHPNYIGHQKKAHTLIPYISTIMDWPLTGAPIR
;
A
#
# COMPACT_ATOMS: atom_id res chain seq x y z
N MET A 1 -5.29 -9.47 -8.13
CA MET A 1 -4.46 -10.32 -7.24
C MET A 1 -5.32 -11.28 -6.43
N SER A 2 -6.23 -10.82 -5.57
CA SER A 2 -7.09 -11.69 -4.76
C SER A 2 -7.79 -12.77 -5.56
N ARG A 3 -8.45 -12.41 -6.66
CA ARG A 3 -9.09 -13.41 -7.57
C ARG A 3 -8.12 -14.45 -8.12
N TYR A 4 -6.87 -14.06 -8.39
CA TYR A 4 -5.85 -14.99 -8.89
C TYR A 4 -5.50 -16.08 -7.87
N PHE A 5 -5.39 -15.69 -6.61
CA PHE A 5 -5.08 -16.60 -5.51
C PHE A 5 -6.34 -17.22 -4.85
N GLY A 6 -7.54 -16.91 -5.32
CA GLY A 6 -8.78 -17.35 -4.68
C GLY A 6 -8.96 -16.80 -3.26
N ALA A 7 -8.39 -15.65 -2.96
CA ALA A 7 -8.38 -15.05 -1.65
C ALA A 7 -9.43 -13.94 -1.51
N ASP A 8 -10.02 -13.82 -0.33
CA ASP A 8 -10.81 -12.65 0.05
C ASP A 8 -9.94 -11.42 0.25
N CYS A 9 -10.52 -10.24 0.15
CA CYS A 9 -9.79 -9.00 0.27
C CYS A 9 -10.53 -7.97 1.12
N ILE A 10 -9.84 -7.45 2.14
CA ILE A 10 -10.31 -6.32 2.94
C ILE A 10 -9.63 -5.05 2.39
N TRP A 11 -10.44 -4.05 2.05
CA TRP A 11 -9.96 -2.79 1.48
C TRP A 11 -10.06 -1.67 2.51
N ILE A 12 -8.94 -1.03 2.81
CA ILE A 12 -8.87 0.16 3.65
C ILE A 12 -8.22 1.26 2.81
N SER A 13 -9.01 2.22 2.37
CA SER A 13 -8.53 3.27 1.48
C SER A 13 -9.35 4.55 1.61
N HIS A 14 -8.72 5.67 1.32
CA HIS A 14 -9.37 6.96 1.17
C HIS A 14 -8.71 7.76 0.05
N SER A 15 -9.52 8.43 -0.76
CA SER A 15 -9.02 9.26 -1.87
C SER A 15 -8.19 10.42 -1.36
N GLY A 16 -7.05 10.66 -1.97
CA GLY A 16 -6.18 11.79 -1.66
C GLY A 16 -5.31 11.64 -0.42
N MET A 17 -5.48 10.60 0.38
CA MET A 17 -4.65 10.41 1.58
C MET A 17 -3.30 9.77 1.28
N GLY A 18 -2.28 10.21 2.02
CA GLY A 18 -0.93 9.67 2.05
C GLY A 18 -0.52 9.22 3.44
N ILE A 19 0.73 8.88 3.58
CA ILE A 19 1.36 8.44 4.84
C ILE A 19 1.75 9.64 5.72
N ALA A 20 2.24 10.70 5.09
CA ALA A 20 2.78 11.89 5.78
C ALA A 20 2.45 13.19 5.05
N ARG A 21 1.83 13.09 3.89
CA ARG A 21 1.33 14.22 3.12
C ARG A 21 0.17 13.78 2.25
N ASN A 22 -0.95 14.49 2.34
CA ASN A 22 -2.11 14.26 1.50
C ASN A 22 -1.96 14.96 0.14
N TYR A 23 -2.76 14.53 -0.85
CA TYR A 23 -2.76 15.14 -2.17
C TYR A 23 -2.94 16.67 -2.08
N ASN A 24 -2.01 17.41 -2.67
CA ASN A 24 -2.01 18.88 -2.73
C ASN A 24 -2.12 19.59 -1.37
N ASP A 25 -1.73 18.95 -0.28
CA ASP A 25 -1.82 19.48 1.09
C ASP A 25 -3.24 19.91 1.51
N ASN A 26 -4.27 19.29 0.93
CA ASN A 26 -5.68 19.66 1.17
C ASN A 26 -6.12 19.44 2.63
N VAL A 27 -5.58 18.42 3.27
CA VAL A 27 -5.79 18.12 4.69
C VAL A 27 -4.43 17.96 5.35
N LYS A 28 -4.19 18.70 6.43
CA LYS A 28 -2.96 18.63 7.22
C LYS A 28 -3.24 17.93 8.54
N ASP A 29 -2.20 17.35 9.10
CA ASP A 29 -2.22 16.71 10.43
C ASP A 29 -3.22 15.56 10.60
N TYR A 30 -3.58 14.92 9.48
CA TYR A 30 -4.46 13.77 9.47
C TYR A 30 -4.17 12.92 8.23
N TYR A 31 -3.51 11.79 8.41
CA TYR A 31 -2.98 10.94 7.35
C TYR A 31 -3.52 9.52 7.44
N MET A 32 -3.16 8.69 6.50
CA MET A 32 -3.67 7.32 6.45
C MET A 32 -3.39 6.48 7.70
N PRO A 33 -2.26 6.60 8.43
CA PRO A 33 -2.08 5.89 9.70
C PRO A 33 -3.18 6.20 10.74
N GLU A 34 -3.54 7.47 10.91
CA GLU A 34 -4.60 7.88 11.85
C GLU A 34 -5.98 7.43 11.39
N ARG A 35 -6.13 7.23 10.06
CA ARG A 35 -7.40 6.79 9.47
C ARG A 35 -7.55 5.27 9.41
N TYR A 36 -6.50 4.53 9.55
CA TYR A 36 -6.46 3.08 9.34
C TYR A 36 -7.57 2.32 10.10
N LEU A 37 -7.92 2.76 11.30
CA LEU A 37 -8.92 2.14 12.16
C LEU A 37 -10.32 2.78 12.09
N GLN A 38 -10.57 3.66 11.13
CA GLN A 38 -11.89 4.27 10.99
C GLN A 38 -12.82 3.43 10.13
N THR A 39 -14.06 3.28 10.61
CA THR A 39 -15.14 2.64 9.85
C THR A 39 -15.86 3.63 8.94
N PHE A 40 -16.06 4.86 9.41
CA PHE A 40 -16.82 5.89 8.70
C PHE A 40 -15.97 7.09 8.32
N ASP A 41 -16.16 7.57 7.09
CA ASP A 41 -15.40 8.68 6.51
C ASP A 41 -15.54 10.00 7.25
N MET A 42 -16.72 10.27 7.79
CA MET A 42 -17.07 11.52 8.46
C MET A 42 -16.68 11.56 9.95
N ARG A 43 -16.14 10.48 10.48
CA ARG A 43 -15.73 10.38 11.88
C ARG A 43 -14.25 10.14 11.99
N ARG A 44 -13.59 10.80 12.93
CA ARG A 44 -12.17 10.59 13.22
C ARG A 44 -11.94 9.60 14.38
N GLU A 45 -12.95 8.81 14.70
CA GLU A 45 -12.87 7.80 15.76
C GLU A 45 -12.34 6.47 15.20
N ALA A 46 -11.42 5.87 15.91
CA ALA A 46 -10.90 4.53 15.59
C ALA A 46 -11.88 3.47 16.14
N ASP A 47 -12.95 3.22 15.41
CA ASP A 47 -14.04 2.33 15.81
C ASP A 47 -13.98 0.94 15.17
N TRP A 48 -13.13 0.75 14.14
CA TRP A 48 -12.85 -0.57 13.61
C TRP A 48 -11.83 -1.31 14.49
N LYS A 49 -12.18 -2.54 14.83
CA LYS A 49 -11.36 -3.43 15.65
C LYS A 49 -10.94 -4.64 14.81
N PRO A 50 -9.73 -4.64 14.26
CA PRO A 50 -9.24 -5.72 13.40
C PRO A 50 -9.26 -7.10 14.06
N GLU A 51 -9.08 -7.16 15.36
CA GLU A 51 -9.11 -8.39 16.16
C GLU A 51 -10.47 -9.09 16.18
N ASN A 52 -11.55 -8.38 15.87
CA ASN A 52 -12.91 -8.93 15.79
C ASN A 52 -13.25 -9.43 14.38
N GLY A 53 -12.36 -9.24 13.43
CA GLY A 53 -12.53 -9.65 12.03
C GLY A 53 -11.66 -10.85 11.64
N PRO A 54 -11.76 -11.29 10.39
CA PRO A 54 -10.88 -12.34 9.90
C PRO A 54 -9.42 -11.84 9.87
N LYS A 55 -8.50 -12.68 10.35
CA LYS A 55 -7.07 -12.39 10.27
C LYS A 55 -6.60 -12.54 8.82
N PRO A 56 -6.08 -11.48 8.18
CA PRO A 56 -5.52 -11.60 6.83
C PRO A 56 -4.25 -12.44 6.85
N SER A 57 -3.97 -13.15 5.76
CA SER A 57 -2.70 -13.86 5.59
C SER A 57 -1.56 -12.92 5.19
N LEU A 58 -1.86 -11.82 4.51
CA LEU A 58 -0.91 -10.82 4.04
C LEU A 58 -1.54 -9.42 4.10
N SER A 59 -0.79 -8.45 4.60
CA SER A 59 -1.15 -7.03 4.44
C SER A 59 -0.33 -6.39 3.33
N VAL A 60 -1.00 -5.65 2.43
CA VAL A 60 -0.33 -4.91 1.35
C VAL A 60 -0.53 -3.42 1.55
N ILE A 61 0.54 -2.68 1.81
CA ILE A 61 0.53 -1.22 1.90
C ILE A 61 0.86 -0.67 0.51
N TYR A 62 -0.16 -0.18 -0.19
CA TYR A 62 -0.04 0.45 -1.52
C TYR A 62 -0.47 1.91 -1.42
N LEU A 63 0.37 2.71 -0.81
CA LEU A 63 0.16 4.14 -0.53
C LEU A 63 1.27 4.99 -1.17
N CYS A 64 1.45 6.21 -0.70
CA CYS A 64 2.54 7.13 -1.03
C CYS A 64 2.38 7.95 -2.31
N THR A 65 1.51 7.59 -3.24
CA THR A 65 1.31 8.38 -4.47
C THR A 65 0.92 9.83 -4.16
N ASN A 66 0.13 10.04 -3.12
CA ASN A 66 -0.32 11.37 -2.71
C ASN A 66 0.77 12.16 -1.98
N ASP A 67 1.65 11.47 -1.23
CA ASP A 67 2.80 12.08 -0.56
C ASP A 67 3.72 12.79 -1.56
N PHE A 68 3.91 12.20 -2.74
CA PHE A 68 4.78 12.71 -3.82
C PHE A 68 4.00 13.44 -4.92
N SER A 69 2.82 13.97 -4.60
CA SER A 69 1.99 14.70 -5.57
C SER A 69 2.49 16.13 -5.80
N ARG A 70 2.29 16.65 -7.03
CA ARG A 70 2.61 18.03 -7.39
C ARG A 70 4.10 18.41 -7.20
N ASN A 71 5.02 17.48 -7.47
CA ASN A 71 6.46 17.66 -7.32
C ASN A 71 6.87 18.17 -5.92
N ARG A 72 6.19 17.68 -4.89
CA ARG A 72 6.46 17.96 -3.48
C ARG A 72 6.39 16.66 -2.70
N GLN A 73 7.15 16.57 -1.65
CA GLN A 73 7.21 15.41 -0.76
C GLN A 73 7.28 15.84 0.71
N PRO A 74 6.89 14.98 1.66
CA PRO A 74 7.13 15.20 3.08
C PRO A 74 8.64 15.07 3.40
N SER A 75 9.05 15.48 4.58
CA SER A 75 10.41 15.13 5.02
C SER A 75 10.55 13.61 5.20
N MET A 76 11.71 13.08 4.84
CA MET A 76 12.05 11.65 5.02
C MET A 76 11.79 11.17 6.46
N GLY A 77 12.15 12.00 7.45
CA GLY A 77 11.96 11.65 8.86
C GLY A 77 10.49 11.50 9.25
N MET A 78 9.60 12.39 8.78
CA MET A 78 8.17 12.30 9.02
C MET A 78 7.57 11.09 8.31
N PHE A 79 7.88 10.92 7.03
CA PHE A 79 7.39 9.80 6.24
C PHE A 79 7.78 8.46 6.88
N ARG A 80 9.06 8.28 7.23
CA ARG A 80 9.56 7.07 7.85
C ARG A 80 8.86 6.76 9.18
N ARG A 81 8.71 7.74 10.07
CA ARG A 81 8.01 7.55 11.34
C ARG A 81 6.57 7.08 11.13
N ASN A 82 5.83 7.75 10.28
CA ASN A 82 4.42 7.43 10.03
C ASN A 82 4.26 6.07 9.35
N TYR A 83 5.17 5.74 8.41
CA TYR A 83 5.15 4.46 7.73
C TYR A 83 5.44 3.29 8.70
N ILE A 84 6.48 3.45 9.52
CA ILE A 84 6.82 2.47 10.57
C ILE A 84 5.68 2.34 11.57
N GLN A 85 5.02 3.43 11.94
CA GLN A 85 3.87 3.40 12.85
C GLN A 85 2.73 2.54 12.26
N LEU A 86 2.41 2.71 10.98
CA LEU A 86 1.39 1.88 10.31
C LEU A 86 1.78 0.39 10.28
N ILE A 87 3.05 0.08 9.98
CA ILE A 87 3.56 -1.29 10.04
C ILE A 87 3.41 -1.85 11.47
N LYS A 88 3.79 -1.08 12.48
CA LYS A 88 3.70 -1.47 13.88
C LYS A 88 2.26 -1.76 14.31
N GLU A 89 1.30 -0.96 13.89
CA GLU A 89 -0.11 -1.19 14.15
C GLU A 89 -0.61 -2.49 13.51
N ILE A 90 -0.30 -2.72 12.23
CA ILE A 90 -0.61 -3.96 11.54
C ILE A 90 -0.02 -5.18 12.28
N LYS A 91 1.25 -5.10 12.65
CA LYS A 91 1.93 -6.16 13.42
C LYS A 91 1.32 -6.35 14.80
N GLY A 92 0.90 -5.27 15.45
CA GLY A 92 0.22 -5.32 16.75
C GLY A 92 -1.09 -6.09 16.71
N PHE A 93 -1.87 -5.97 15.64
CA PHE A 93 -3.13 -6.71 15.47
C PHE A 93 -2.94 -8.16 15.02
N TYR A 94 -1.98 -8.40 14.12
CA TYR A 94 -1.90 -9.69 13.42
C TYR A 94 -0.70 -10.55 13.85
N GLY A 95 0.20 -10.02 14.66
CA GLY A 95 1.39 -10.69 15.19
C GLY A 95 2.69 -10.24 14.52
N GLU A 96 3.80 -10.38 15.23
CA GLU A 96 5.12 -9.93 14.74
C GLU A 96 5.56 -10.57 13.45
N ASP A 97 5.23 -11.85 13.24
CA ASP A 97 5.57 -12.59 12.02
C ASP A 97 4.60 -12.35 10.84
N HIS A 98 3.52 -11.57 11.04
CA HIS A 98 2.54 -11.31 9.99
C HIS A 98 3.20 -10.67 8.77
N PRO A 99 3.05 -11.24 7.56
CA PRO A 99 3.68 -10.70 6.35
C PRO A 99 3.11 -9.34 5.96
N VAL A 100 3.99 -8.39 5.67
CA VAL A 100 3.62 -7.06 5.16
C VAL A 100 4.40 -6.77 3.88
N LEU A 101 3.71 -6.43 2.80
CA LEU A 101 4.29 -6.00 1.55
C LEU A 101 4.05 -4.51 1.32
N CYS A 102 5.13 -3.74 1.25
CA CYS A 102 5.13 -2.31 0.98
C CYS A 102 5.40 -2.07 -0.52
N VAL A 103 4.49 -1.40 -1.22
CA VAL A 103 4.56 -1.24 -2.67
C VAL A 103 4.77 0.22 -3.04
N ALA A 104 5.88 0.53 -3.72
CA ALA A 104 6.07 1.79 -4.42
C ALA A 104 5.27 1.77 -5.73
N GLY A 105 4.18 2.50 -5.78
CA GLY A 105 3.21 2.48 -6.89
C GLY A 105 3.66 3.21 -8.16
N LYS A 106 4.80 3.90 -8.13
CA LYS A 106 5.44 4.59 -9.25
C LYS A 106 6.92 4.26 -9.27
N ASN A 107 7.51 4.37 -10.46
CA ASN A 107 8.96 4.33 -10.63
C ASN A 107 9.57 5.72 -10.32
N ASP A 108 9.42 6.14 -9.08
CA ASP A 108 9.94 7.39 -8.53
C ASP A 108 11.07 7.03 -7.57
N PRO A 109 12.33 7.37 -7.90
CA PRO A 109 13.49 6.99 -7.08
C PRO A 109 13.41 7.48 -5.63
N GLU A 110 12.83 8.67 -5.42
CA GLU A 110 12.70 9.24 -4.09
C GLU A 110 11.63 8.52 -3.26
N MET A 111 10.46 8.23 -3.85
CA MET A 111 9.43 7.40 -3.22
C MET A 111 9.97 6.01 -2.87
N ILE A 112 10.72 5.39 -3.77
CA ILE A 112 11.34 4.08 -3.55
C ILE A 112 12.30 4.15 -2.36
N ALA A 113 13.20 5.14 -2.34
CA ALA A 113 14.16 5.32 -1.25
C ALA A 113 13.48 5.54 0.11
N TYR A 114 12.37 6.28 0.14
CA TYR A 114 11.61 6.52 1.37
C TYR A 114 10.96 5.24 1.92
N ILE A 115 10.34 4.44 1.05
CA ILE A 115 9.73 3.16 1.44
C ILE A 115 10.81 2.17 1.88
N GLN A 116 11.89 2.06 1.12
CA GLN A 116 13.03 1.20 1.45
C GLN A 116 13.57 1.57 2.84
N ALA A 117 13.85 2.84 3.09
CA ALA A 117 14.33 3.29 4.39
C ALA A 117 13.35 3.01 5.53
N ALA A 118 12.03 3.06 5.29
CA ALA A 118 11.03 2.72 6.29
C ALA A 118 11.06 1.21 6.60
N VAL A 119 11.13 0.36 5.60
CA VAL A 119 11.17 -1.10 5.76
C VAL A 119 12.46 -1.54 6.45
N GLU A 120 13.62 -1.05 6.01
CA GLU A 120 14.93 -1.40 6.60
C GLU A 120 15.06 -0.98 8.07
N ASN A 121 14.31 0.02 8.49
CA ASN A 121 14.36 0.55 9.86
C ASN A 121 13.11 0.22 10.71
N CYS A 122 12.18 -0.60 10.22
CA CYS A 122 10.96 -0.91 10.97
C CYS A 122 11.17 -1.85 12.17
N GLY A 123 12.25 -2.65 12.15
CA GLY A 123 12.61 -3.56 13.24
C GLY A 123 11.74 -4.83 13.33
N PHE A 124 10.86 -5.09 12.35
CA PHE A 124 9.99 -6.27 12.32
C PHE A 124 10.45 -7.27 11.26
N PRO A 125 10.33 -8.59 11.52
CA PRO A 125 10.53 -9.62 10.50
C PRO A 125 9.38 -9.61 9.46
N ASN A 126 9.57 -10.29 8.34
CA ASN A 126 8.57 -10.49 7.31
C ASN A 126 7.91 -9.17 6.81
N VAL A 127 8.71 -8.10 6.71
CA VAL A 127 8.32 -6.86 6.05
C VAL A 127 9.13 -6.74 4.78
N HIS A 128 8.43 -6.72 3.65
CA HIS A 128 9.02 -6.70 2.32
C HIS A 128 8.66 -5.41 1.59
N TRP A 129 9.48 -5.02 0.65
CA TRP A 129 9.13 -3.91 -0.24
C TRP A 129 9.42 -4.26 -1.70
N MET A 130 8.68 -3.63 -2.60
CA MET A 130 8.94 -3.67 -4.02
C MET A 130 8.51 -2.38 -4.72
N ALA A 131 9.13 -2.09 -5.84
CA ALA A 131 8.70 -1.02 -6.73
C ALA A 131 8.03 -1.60 -7.98
N LEU A 132 6.92 -0.98 -8.39
CA LEU A 132 6.36 -1.25 -9.71
C LEU A 132 7.27 -0.60 -10.75
N GLY A 133 7.66 -1.37 -11.77
CA GLY A 133 8.57 -0.90 -12.81
C GLY A 133 8.01 0.27 -13.62
N ALA A 134 8.90 0.98 -14.32
CA ALA A 134 8.60 2.20 -15.08
C ALA A 134 7.48 2.05 -16.14
N ARG A 135 7.20 0.83 -16.58
CA ARG A 135 6.24 0.57 -17.67
C ARG A 135 4.89 0.01 -17.22
N VAL A 136 4.63 -0.04 -15.92
CA VAL A 136 3.42 -0.72 -15.41
C VAL A 136 2.13 0.05 -15.70
N HIS A 137 2.19 1.37 -15.93
CA HIS A 137 1.05 2.19 -16.30
C HIS A 137 1.45 3.53 -16.95
N ASN A 138 2.50 3.50 -17.75
CA ASN A 138 3.02 4.70 -18.43
C ASN A 138 2.50 4.82 -19.86
N HIS A 139 1.72 3.87 -20.31
CA HIS A 139 1.11 3.93 -21.63
C HIS A 139 -0.25 4.61 -21.54
N GLU A 140 -0.58 5.47 -22.49
CA GLU A 140 -1.87 6.19 -22.53
C GLU A 140 -3.07 5.25 -22.45
N GLY A 141 -3.01 4.09 -23.11
CA GLY A 141 -4.03 3.05 -23.06
C GLY A 141 -4.20 2.34 -21.70
N ASP A 142 -3.31 2.60 -20.73
CA ASP A 142 -3.37 2.02 -19.38
C ASP A 142 -4.06 2.95 -18.37
N LEU A 143 -4.40 4.16 -18.79
CA LEU A 143 -4.94 5.21 -17.93
C LEU A 143 -6.41 5.47 -18.22
N GLY A 144 -7.14 5.81 -17.19
CA GLY A 144 -8.52 6.26 -17.21
C GLY A 144 -8.67 7.69 -16.68
N ALA A 145 -9.79 7.97 -16.04
CA ALA A 145 -10.11 9.29 -15.51
C ALA A 145 -9.02 9.79 -14.55
N ALA A 146 -8.67 11.07 -14.65
CA ALA A 146 -7.68 11.76 -13.84
C ALA A 146 -6.29 11.05 -13.81
N ASN A 147 -5.91 10.39 -14.87
CA ASN A 147 -4.67 9.61 -14.99
C ASN A 147 -4.54 8.45 -13.98
N HIS A 148 -5.64 8.00 -13.43
CA HIS A 148 -5.64 6.76 -12.66
C HIS A 148 -5.55 5.54 -13.60
N PRO A 149 -4.95 4.42 -13.15
CA PRO A 149 -4.95 3.20 -13.92
C PRO A 149 -6.37 2.76 -14.29
N ASN A 150 -6.60 2.44 -15.55
CA ASN A 150 -7.81 1.75 -15.97
C ASN A 150 -7.69 0.24 -15.73
N TYR A 151 -8.63 -0.54 -16.24
CA TYR A 151 -8.62 -2.00 -16.10
C TYR A 151 -7.30 -2.64 -16.58
N ILE A 152 -6.79 -2.22 -17.74
CA ILE A 152 -5.53 -2.74 -18.30
C ILE A 152 -4.33 -2.36 -17.40
N GLY A 153 -4.28 -1.11 -16.94
CA GLY A 153 -3.25 -0.66 -16.00
C GLY A 153 -3.28 -1.47 -14.69
N HIS A 154 -4.47 -1.77 -14.16
CA HIS A 154 -4.60 -2.62 -12.98
C HIS A 154 -4.18 -4.07 -13.22
N GLN A 155 -4.47 -4.64 -14.41
CA GLN A 155 -3.97 -5.96 -14.76
C GLN A 155 -2.45 -6.01 -14.81
N LYS A 156 -1.79 -5.04 -15.43
CA LYS A 156 -0.32 -4.93 -15.49
C LYS A 156 0.31 -4.88 -14.08
N LYS A 157 -0.29 -4.09 -13.18
CA LYS A 157 0.13 -4.05 -11.77
C LYS A 157 -0.02 -5.42 -11.11
N ALA A 158 -1.13 -6.10 -11.32
CA ALA A 158 -1.36 -7.42 -10.78
C ALA A 158 -0.34 -8.45 -11.31
N HIS A 159 -0.03 -8.42 -12.62
CA HIS A 159 1.01 -9.27 -13.20
C HIS A 159 2.38 -9.07 -12.54
N THR A 160 2.72 -7.85 -12.16
CA THR A 160 3.98 -7.55 -11.47
C THR A 160 3.97 -8.03 -10.02
N LEU A 161 2.85 -7.88 -9.32
CA LEU A 161 2.75 -8.19 -7.89
C LEU A 161 2.55 -9.69 -7.60
N ILE A 162 1.85 -10.42 -8.47
CA ILE A 162 1.50 -11.83 -8.25
C ILE A 162 2.74 -12.72 -8.03
N PRO A 163 3.79 -12.70 -8.86
CA PRO A 163 4.97 -13.53 -8.61
C PRO A 163 5.67 -13.20 -7.29
N TYR A 164 5.68 -11.92 -6.93
CA TYR A 164 6.30 -11.47 -5.69
C TYR A 164 5.52 -11.95 -4.45
N ILE A 165 4.18 -11.83 -4.49
CA ILE A 165 3.30 -12.35 -3.43
C ILE A 165 3.42 -13.88 -3.34
N SER A 166 3.44 -14.57 -4.48
CA SER A 166 3.66 -16.02 -4.52
C SER A 166 4.94 -16.41 -3.77
N THR A 167 6.03 -15.69 -3.99
CA THR A 167 7.31 -15.95 -3.31
C THR A 167 7.25 -15.68 -1.80
N ILE A 168 6.65 -14.56 -1.39
CA ILE A 168 6.54 -14.20 0.05
C ILE A 168 5.67 -15.19 0.81
N MET A 169 4.57 -15.63 0.19
CA MET A 169 3.53 -16.41 0.83
C MET A 169 3.64 -17.92 0.59
N ASP A 170 4.59 -18.35 -0.24
CA ASP A 170 4.66 -19.71 -0.76
C ASP A 170 3.34 -20.19 -1.39
N TRP A 171 2.64 -19.27 -2.05
CA TRP A 171 1.40 -19.56 -2.75
C TRP A 171 1.68 -19.96 -4.21
N PRO A 172 1.09 -21.05 -4.70
CA PRO A 172 1.40 -21.52 -6.05
C PRO A 172 0.91 -20.54 -7.12
N LEU A 173 1.72 -20.39 -8.17
CA LEU A 173 1.28 -19.74 -9.41
C LEU A 173 0.34 -20.69 -10.16
N THR A 174 -0.91 -20.32 -10.31
CA THR A 174 -1.96 -21.18 -10.86
C THR A 174 -2.00 -21.20 -12.40
N GLY A 175 -1.31 -20.27 -13.06
CA GLY A 175 -1.45 -20.05 -14.50
C GLY A 175 -2.82 -19.48 -14.93
N ALA A 176 -3.70 -19.21 -13.98
CA ALA A 176 -5.01 -18.62 -14.28
C ALA A 176 -4.88 -17.23 -14.90
N PRO A 177 -5.77 -16.84 -15.84
CA PRO A 177 -5.73 -15.50 -16.39
C PRO A 177 -6.04 -14.45 -15.32
N ILE A 178 -5.27 -13.37 -15.31
CA ILE A 178 -5.51 -12.23 -14.44
C ILE A 178 -6.67 -11.42 -15.04
N ARG A 179 -7.82 -11.50 -14.41
CA ARG A 179 -9.06 -10.83 -14.83
C ARG A 179 -9.44 -9.73 -13.87
#